data_f279928f733719187cf401993896bd67
#
_entry.id   f279928f733719187cf401993896bd67
#
_cell.length_a   1.000
_cell.length_b   1.000
_cell.length_c   1.000
_cell.angle_alpha   90.00
_cell.angle_beta   90.00
_cell.angle_gamma   90.00
#
_symmetry.space_group_name_H-M   'P 1'
#
loop_
_entity.id
_entity.type
_entity.pdbx_description
1 polymer ?
#
loop_
_entity_poly.entity_id
_entity_poly.type
_entity_poly.pdbx_seq_one_letter_code
_entity_poly.pdbx_strand_id
1 'polypeptide(L)'
;MIRALFLLFAIFLATAPAQADEMRPGYLEFTQQSATEWRLVWKAPLRGGVTPDTQPVLPGGCALTGATERERAAAAVTLTSAVKCKREVAGQSIGLSGFGASQTDVLVRVSPLNRPVQVLRLTPQEPMALIAAKPD
;
A
#
# COMPACT_ATOMS: atom_id res chain seq x y z
N MET A 1 -43.50 29.81 -17.55
CA MET A 1 -42.65 28.72 -18.15
C MET A 1 -41.17 28.97 -17.98
N ILE A 2 -40.66 30.14 -18.23
CA ILE A 2 -39.21 30.45 -18.07
C ILE A 2 -38.74 30.34 -16.63
N ARG A 3 -39.58 30.69 -15.65
CA ARG A 3 -39.23 30.60 -14.23
C ARG A 3 -39.09 29.16 -13.71
N ALA A 4 -39.86 28.22 -14.24
CA ALA A 4 -39.76 26.81 -13.90
C ALA A 4 -38.50 26.16 -14.47
N LEU A 5 -38.10 26.62 -15.67
CA LEU A 5 -36.87 26.16 -16.32
C LEU A 5 -35.62 26.61 -15.54
N PHE A 6 -35.62 27.85 -15.03
CA PHE A 6 -34.53 28.39 -14.21
C PHE A 6 -34.40 27.65 -12.87
N LEU A 7 -35.51 27.28 -12.25
CA LEU A 7 -35.51 26.50 -11.01
C LEU A 7 -34.97 25.08 -11.23
N LEU A 8 -35.31 24.44 -12.34
CA LEU A 8 -34.76 23.12 -12.70
C LEU A 8 -33.26 23.18 -12.97
N PHE A 9 -32.78 24.24 -13.62
CA PHE A 9 -31.37 24.45 -13.92
C PHE A 9 -30.57 24.74 -12.65
N ALA A 10 -31.15 25.48 -11.69
CA ALA A 10 -30.51 25.76 -10.41
C ALA A 10 -30.37 24.48 -9.52
N ILE A 11 -31.33 23.56 -9.61
CA ILE A 11 -31.28 22.28 -8.91
C ILE A 11 -30.18 21.38 -9.49
N PHE A 12 -29.95 21.43 -10.80
CA PHE A 12 -28.89 20.70 -11.48
C PHE A 12 -27.48 21.20 -11.09
N LEU A 13 -27.33 22.50 -10.85
CA LEU A 13 -26.06 23.12 -10.45
C LEU A 13 -25.76 22.93 -8.96
N ALA A 14 -26.77 22.60 -8.15
CA ALA A 14 -26.60 22.39 -6.72
C ALA A 14 -26.16 20.96 -6.35
N THR A 15 -26.16 20.02 -7.31
CA THR A 15 -25.56 18.70 -7.11
C THR A 15 -24.06 18.81 -7.25
N ALA A 16 -23.38 19.24 -6.16
CA ALA A 16 -21.93 19.07 -6.07
C ALA A 16 -21.62 17.57 -6.20
N PRO A 17 -20.64 17.18 -7.04
CA PRO A 17 -20.22 15.79 -7.06
C PRO A 17 -19.86 15.42 -5.65
N ALA A 18 -20.54 14.42 -5.10
CA ALA A 18 -20.16 13.81 -3.85
C ALA A 18 -18.71 13.37 -4.04
N GLN A 19 -17.80 14.04 -3.33
CA GLN A 19 -16.42 13.54 -3.25
C GLN A 19 -16.54 12.16 -2.64
N ALA A 20 -16.36 11.14 -3.46
CA ALA A 20 -16.19 9.80 -2.97
C ALA A 20 -15.10 9.87 -1.92
N ASP A 21 -15.44 9.50 -0.69
CA ASP A 21 -14.50 9.40 0.41
C ASP A 21 -13.33 8.58 -0.11
N GLU A 22 -12.21 9.24 -0.32
CA GLU A 22 -11.05 8.62 -0.94
C GLU A 22 -10.40 7.65 0.04
N MET A 23 -10.97 6.45 0.13
CA MET A 23 -10.34 5.33 0.79
C MET A 23 -9.25 4.80 -0.12
N ARG A 24 -8.13 5.51 -0.16
CA ARG A 24 -6.97 5.04 -0.93
C ARG A 24 -6.33 3.88 -0.20
N PRO A 25 -6.21 2.70 -0.84
CA PRO A 25 -5.50 1.60 -0.22
C PRO A 25 -4.03 1.95 -0.07
N GLY A 26 -3.40 1.44 0.98
CA GLY A 26 -1.95 1.45 1.08
C GLY A 26 -1.34 0.54 0.03
N TYR A 27 -0.10 0.75 -0.28
CA TYR A 27 0.61 -0.04 -1.28
C TYR A 27 2.00 -0.40 -0.77
N LEU A 28 2.28 -1.70 -0.78
CA LEU A 28 3.57 -2.24 -0.37
C LEU A 28 4.19 -2.97 -1.55
N GLU A 29 5.35 -2.52 -1.98
CA GLU A 29 6.08 -3.11 -3.11
C GLU A 29 7.40 -3.68 -2.62
N PHE A 30 7.67 -4.94 -2.96
CA PHE A 30 8.88 -5.64 -2.57
C PHE A 30 9.51 -6.26 -3.80
N THR A 31 10.58 -5.65 -4.29
CA THR A 31 11.19 -5.96 -5.59
C THR A 31 12.62 -6.43 -5.41
N GLN A 32 12.94 -7.60 -5.94
CA GLN A 32 14.28 -8.16 -5.90
C GLN A 32 15.18 -7.44 -6.88
N GLN A 33 16.35 -7.02 -6.41
CA GLN A 33 17.36 -6.33 -7.20
C GLN A 33 18.51 -7.26 -7.60
N SER A 34 18.87 -8.16 -6.69
CA SER A 34 19.93 -9.16 -6.89
C SER A 34 19.59 -10.39 -6.05
N ALA A 35 20.48 -11.38 -6.02
CA ALA A 35 20.26 -12.61 -5.26
C ALA A 35 19.89 -12.36 -3.79
N THR A 36 20.47 -11.34 -3.16
CA THR A 36 20.27 -11.03 -1.73
C THR A 36 19.68 -9.66 -1.47
N GLU A 37 19.61 -8.81 -2.47
CA GLU A 37 19.18 -7.42 -2.30
C GLU A 37 17.78 -7.20 -2.84
N TRP A 38 16.96 -6.52 -2.03
CA TRP A 38 15.58 -6.17 -2.36
C TRP A 38 15.35 -4.69 -2.11
N ARG A 39 14.35 -4.16 -2.76
CA ARG A 39 13.87 -2.81 -2.55
C ARG A 39 12.45 -2.87 -2.00
N LEU A 40 12.23 -2.17 -0.89
CA LEU A 40 10.93 -2.07 -0.24
C LEU A 40 10.39 -0.66 -0.42
N VAL A 41 9.17 -0.54 -0.96
CA VAL A 41 8.47 0.73 -1.06
C VAL A 41 7.16 0.59 -0.29
N TRP A 42 6.98 1.40 0.73
CA TRP A 42 5.74 1.49 1.49
C TRP A 42 5.08 2.83 1.25
N LYS A 43 3.95 2.83 0.57
CA LYS A 43 3.14 4.02 0.33
C LYS A 43 1.97 4.00 1.30
N ALA A 44 2.10 4.80 2.35
CA ALA A 44 1.11 4.90 3.40
C ALA A 44 0.14 6.04 3.11
N PRO A 45 -1.18 5.78 3.02
CA PRO A 45 -2.13 6.86 2.84
C PRO A 45 -2.18 7.75 4.09
N LEU A 46 -2.25 9.06 3.88
CA LEU A 46 -2.43 10.02 4.96
C LEU A 46 -3.92 10.19 5.21
N ARG A 47 -4.31 10.15 6.48
CA ARG A 47 -5.67 10.45 6.93
C ARG A 47 -5.67 11.75 7.69
N GLY A 48 -6.33 12.77 7.13
CA GLY A 48 -6.34 14.09 7.76
C GLY A 48 -4.96 14.69 7.97
N GLY A 49 -4.00 14.34 7.12
CA GLY A 49 -2.61 14.79 7.24
C GLY A 49 -1.78 14.03 8.26
N VAL A 50 -2.35 13.02 8.93
CA VAL A 50 -1.68 12.23 9.97
C VAL A 50 -1.10 10.95 9.36
N THR A 51 0.17 10.69 9.64
CA THR A 51 0.84 9.46 9.22
C THR A 51 0.37 8.29 10.09
N PRO A 52 -0.11 7.19 9.51
CA PRO A 52 -0.47 6.02 10.29
C PRO A 52 0.78 5.36 10.91
N ASP A 53 0.60 4.71 12.07
CA ASP A 53 1.68 4.00 12.79
C ASP A 53 2.01 2.63 12.19
N THR A 54 1.53 2.35 11.00
CA THR A 54 1.81 1.10 10.31
C THR A 54 3.24 1.01 9.82
N GLN A 55 3.85 -0.14 10.03
CA GLN A 55 5.20 -0.42 9.55
C GLN A 55 5.25 -1.76 8.82
N PRO A 56 6.02 -1.86 7.73
CA PRO A 56 6.21 -3.15 7.06
C PRO A 56 6.89 -4.17 7.97
N VAL A 57 6.43 -5.41 7.86
CA VAL A 57 7.06 -6.57 8.50
C VAL A 57 7.67 -7.40 7.38
N LEU A 58 8.98 -7.52 7.41
CA LEU A 58 9.74 -8.22 6.37
C LEU A 58 9.67 -9.73 6.54
N PRO A 59 9.87 -10.49 5.46
CA PRO A 59 10.08 -11.94 5.57
C PRO A 59 11.26 -12.28 6.47
N GLY A 60 11.22 -13.46 7.06
CA GLY A 60 12.30 -13.93 7.93
C GLY A 60 13.64 -13.98 7.18
N GLY A 61 14.69 -13.54 7.84
CA GLY A 61 16.02 -13.44 7.25
C GLY A 61 16.26 -12.17 6.45
N CYS A 62 15.29 -11.28 6.36
CA CYS A 62 15.41 -9.99 5.68
C CYS A 62 15.56 -8.86 6.71
N ALA A 63 16.41 -7.90 6.41
CA ALA A 63 16.63 -6.72 7.26
C ALA A 63 16.86 -5.48 6.42
N LEU A 64 16.41 -4.34 6.93
CA LEU A 64 16.69 -3.05 6.29
C LEU A 64 18.18 -2.76 6.32
N THR A 65 18.70 -2.19 5.23
CA THR A 65 20.08 -1.74 5.13
C THR A 65 20.11 -0.27 4.75
N GLY A 66 20.94 0.51 5.47
CA GLY A 66 21.03 1.94 5.22
C GLY A 66 19.82 2.73 5.70
N ALA A 67 19.77 3.99 5.31
CA ALA A 67 18.69 4.90 5.68
C ALA A 67 17.47 4.72 4.78
N THR A 68 16.28 4.86 5.37
CA THR A 68 15.04 4.88 4.61
C THR A 68 14.80 6.27 4.06
N GLU A 69 14.54 6.35 2.76
CA GLU A 69 14.13 7.58 2.11
C GLU A 69 12.64 7.84 2.33
N ARG A 70 12.31 9.07 2.64
CA ARG A 70 10.94 9.47 2.92
C ARG A 70 10.52 10.60 2.00
N GLU A 71 9.40 10.41 1.32
CA GLU A 71 8.81 11.44 0.47
C GLU A 71 7.35 11.64 0.86
N ARG A 72 7.01 12.90 1.19
CA ARG A 72 5.66 13.26 1.58
C ARG A 72 4.94 13.96 0.43
N ALA A 73 3.79 13.45 0.04
CA ALA A 73 2.87 14.10 -0.87
C ALA A 73 1.57 14.46 -0.13
N ALA A 74 0.63 15.10 -0.81
CA ALA A 74 -0.61 15.57 -0.18
C ALA A 74 -1.46 14.43 0.42
N ALA A 75 -1.46 13.26 -0.20
CA ALA A 75 -2.35 12.16 0.15
C ALA A 75 -1.62 10.94 0.70
N ALA A 76 -0.29 10.92 0.67
CA ALA A 76 0.47 9.75 1.07
C ALA A 76 1.91 10.09 1.47
N VAL A 77 2.49 9.22 2.28
CA VAL A 77 3.93 9.18 2.55
C VAL A 77 4.50 7.94 1.91
N THR A 78 5.57 8.09 1.13
CA THR A 78 6.28 6.99 0.49
C THR A 78 7.61 6.78 1.19
N LEU A 79 7.82 5.58 1.72
CA LEU A 79 9.07 5.18 2.35
C LEU A 79 9.75 4.17 1.44
N THR A 80 10.99 4.44 1.07
CA THR A 80 11.79 3.57 0.22
C THR A 80 13.02 3.10 1.00
N SER A 81 13.20 1.80 1.07
CA SER A 81 14.26 1.17 1.84
C SER A 81 14.97 0.10 1.04
N ALA A 82 16.28 -0.02 1.22
CA ALA A 82 17.03 -1.17 0.77
C ALA A 82 16.93 -2.27 1.82
N VAL A 83 16.80 -3.51 1.35
CA VAL A 83 16.61 -4.69 2.18
C VAL A 83 17.61 -5.76 1.74
N LYS A 84 18.20 -6.44 2.70
CA LYS A 84 19.05 -7.60 2.43
C LYS A 84 18.40 -8.84 3.03
N CYS A 85 18.25 -9.87 2.20
CA CYS A 85 17.65 -11.14 2.59
C CYS A 85 18.71 -12.25 2.55
N LYS A 86 18.89 -12.94 3.67
CA LYS A 86 19.83 -14.07 3.78
C LYS A 86 19.22 -15.38 3.31
N ARG A 87 17.89 -15.44 3.23
CA ARG A 87 17.14 -16.62 2.80
C ARG A 87 16.16 -16.26 1.71
N GLU A 88 15.71 -17.25 0.96
CA GLU A 88 14.64 -17.07 0.00
C GLU A 88 13.37 -16.61 0.69
N VAL A 89 12.67 -15.65 0.07
CA VAL A 89 11.41 -15.13 0.61
C VAL A 89 10.22 -16.05 0.30
N ALA A 90 10.36 -16.91 -0.69
CA ALA A 90 9.33 -17.90 -1.04
C ALA A 90 9.00 -18.79 0.16
N GLY A 91 7.72 -18.96 0.43
CA GLY A 91 7.24 -19.72 1.60
C GLY A 91 7.22 -18.93 2.90
N GLN A 92 7.66 -17.69 2.89
CA GLN A 92 7.63 -16.81 4.06
C GLN A 92 6.54 -15.75 3.93
N SER A 93 6.23 -15.05 5.01
CA SER A 93 5.18 -14.05 5.03
C SER A 93 5.74 -12.64 5.05
N ILE A 94 5.01 -11.72 4.43
CA ILE A 94 5.25 -10.28 4.46
C ILE A 94 3.97 -9.59 4.92
N GLY A 95 4.08 -8.47 5.60
CA GLY A 95 2.90 -7.79 6.07
C GLY A 95 3.14 -6.46 6.72
N LEU A 96 2.23 -6.08 7.59
CA LEU A 96 2.24 -4.81 8.31
C LEU A 96 1.98 -5.02 9.80
N SER A 97 2.68 -4.27 10.64
CA SER A 97 2.37 -4.12 12.05
C SER A 97 1.65 -2.78 12.28
N GLY A 98 0.90 -2.68 13.37
CA GLY A 98 0.15 -1.47 13.69
C GLY A 98 -1.03 -1.21 12.74
N PHE A 99 -1.51 -2.24 12.07
CA PHE A 99 -2.59 -2.16 11.10
C PHE A 99 -3.94 -2.13 11.83
N GLY A 100 -4.43 -0.92 12.13
CA GLY A 100 -5.66 -0.72 12.90
C GLY A 100 -6.92 -0.95 12.10
N ALA A 101 -8.04 -1.21 12.80
CA ALA A 101 -9.33 -1.52 12.20
C ALA A 101 -9.92 -0.39 11.34
N SER A 102 -9.45 0.84 11.55
CA SER A 102 -9.89 2.00 10.77
C SER A 102 -9.17 2.17 9.43
N GLN A 103 -8.17 1.32 9.16
CA GLN A 103 -7.40 1.39 7.93
C GLN A 103 -8.01 0.51 6.85
N THR A 104 -7.82 0.93 5.59
CA THR A 104 -8.25 0.17 4.43
C THR A 104 -7.29 -0.98 4.13
N ASP A 105 -7.73 -1.87 3.27
CA ASP A 105 -6.90 -2.96 2.78
C ASP A 105 -5.62 -2.42 2.10
N VAL A 106 -4.59 -3.23 2.11
CA VAL A 106 -3.29 -2.92 1.49
C VAL A 106 -3.01 -3.95 0.41
N LEU A 107 -2.58 -3.47 -0.74
CA LEU A 107 -2.08 -4.34 -1.79
C LEU A 107 -0.58 -4.49 -1.64
N VAL A 108 -0.11 -5.72 -1.77
CA VAL A 108 1.31 -6.07 -1.72
C VAL A 108 1.70 -6.65 -3.07
N ARG A 109 2.73 -6.08 -3.68
CA ARG A 109 3.30 -6.62 -4.91
C ARG A 109 4.69 -7.15 -4.61
N VAL A 110 4.88 -8.44 -4.78
CA VAL A 110 6.19 -9.10 -4.61
C VAL A 110 6.72 -9.45 -6.00
N SER A 111 7.86 -8.87 -6.36
CA SER A 111 8.46 -9.03 -7.69
C SER A 111 9.84 -9.67 -7.56
N PRO A 112 9.91 -11.01 -7.51
CA PRO A 112 11.21 -11.70 -7.49
C PRO A 112 11.86 -11.68 -8.88
N LEU A 113 13.18 -11.86 -8.90
CA LEU A 113 13.87 -12.13 -10.16
C LEU A 113 13.55 -13.56 -10.63
N ASN A 114 13.33 -13.74 -11.91
CA ASN A 114 13.16 -15.06 -12.55
C ASN A 114 11.96 -15.88 -12.01
N ARG A 115 11.01 -15.24 -11.35
CA ARG A 115 9.78 -15.87 -10.87
C ARG A 115 8.58 -14.94 -11.13
N PRO A 116 7.36 -15.47 -11.20
CA PRO A 116 6.18 -14.62 -11.42
C PRO A 116 5.97 -13.61 -10.29
N VAL A 117 5.46 -12.46 -10.65
CA VAL A 117 5.02 -11.44 -9.69
C VAL A 117 3.79 -11.97 -8.95
N GLN A 118 3.75 -11.76 -7.63
CA GLN A 118 2.60 -12.08 -6.81
C GLN A 118 1.96 -10.80 -6.31
N VAL A 119 0.64 -10.74 -6.38
CA VAL A 119 -0.15 -9.66 -5.79
C VAL A 119 -0.92 -10.25 -4.63
N LEU A 120 -0.68 -9.72 -3.44
CA LEU A 120 -1.25 -10.19 -2.19
C LEU A 120 -2.10 -9.07 -1.60
N ARG A 121 -3.04 -9.43 -0.74
CA ARG A 121 -3.89 -8.48 -0.06
C ARG A 121 -3.75 -8.62 1.45
N LEU A 122 -3.56 -7.49 2.13
CA LEU A 122 -3.55 -7.41 3.58
C LEU A 122 -4.81 -6.72 4.05
N THR A 123 -5.39 -7.21 5.12
CA THR A 123 -6.53 -6.58 5.80
C THR A 123 -6.18 -6.40 7.27
N PRO A 124 -6.91 -5.56 8.01
CA PRO A 124 -6.70 -5.46 9.46
C PRO A 124 -6.84 -6.78 10.21
N GLN A 125 -7.67 -7.70 9.69
CA GLN A 125 -7.86 -9.03 10.26
C GLN A 125 -6.79 -10.03 9.84
N GLU A 126 -6.19 -9.82 8.66
CA GLU A 126 -5.11 -10.64 8.11
C GLU A 126 -3.97 -9.74 7.66
N PRO A 127 -3.16 -9.23 8.62
CA PRO A 127 -2.12 -8.26 8.30
C PRO A 127 -0.84 -8.88 7.74
N MET A 128 -0.77 -10.20 7.65
CA MET A 128 0.36 -10.93 7.08
C MET A 128 -0.14 -11.80 5.91
N ALA A 129 0.64 -11.87 4.85
CA ALA A 129 0.33 -12.70 3.69
C ALA A 129 1.51 -13.60 3.33
N LEU A 130 1.19 -14.82 2.94
CA LEU A 130 2.20 -15.81 2.53
C LEU A 130 2.67 -15.51 1.10
N ILE A 131 3.97 -15.43 0.93
CA ILE A 131 4.59 -15.41 -0.40
C ILE A 131 4.66 -16.86 -0.87
N ALA A 132 3.87 -17.22 -1.87
CA ALA A 132 3.79 -18.60 -2.31
C ALA A 132 5.12 -19.07 -2.90
N ALA A 133 5.52 -20.29 -2.54
CA ALA A 133 6.72 -20.92 -3.10
C ALA A 133 6.52 -21.30 -4.56
N LYS A 134 5.28 -21.63 -4.95
CA LYS A 134 4.89 -21.94 -6.33
C LYS A 134 3.59 -21.20 -6.61
N PRO A 135 3.65 -19.95 -7.08
CA PRO A 135 2.42 -19.24 -7.46
C PRO A 135 1.79 -19.88 -8.69
N ASP A 136 0.48 -20.01 -8.65
CA ASP A 136 -0.31 -20.50 -9.78
C ASP A 136 -0.43 -19.44 -10.88
#